data_481b3987682355e162dce8e1992de6e8
#
_entry.id   481b3987682355e162dce8e1992de6e8
#
_cell.length_a   1.000
_cell.length_b   1.000
_cell.length_c   1.000
_cell.angle_alpha   90.00
_cell.angle_beta   90.00
_cell.angle_gamma   90.00
#
_symmetry.space_group_name_H-M   'P 1'
#
loop_
_entity.id
_entity.type
_entity.pdbx_description
1 polymer ?
#
loop_
_entity_poly.entity_id
_entity_poly.type
_entity_poly.pdbx_seq_one_letter_code
_entity_poly.pdbx_strand_id
1 'polypeptide(L)'
;MKTLQELTRPNIWKLKPYSSARDEYKGVTASVFLDANENPYNLPHNRYPDPMQWELKTELSKIKKVAPEHIFLGNGSDEAIDLVFRAFCEPGVDNVVAIDPTYGMYQVCADVNNVEYRKVLLDEHFQFSADKLLAAADERTKLIFLCSPNNPTGNDLLRSEIEKLLREFEGLVILD
;
A
#
# COMPACT_ATOMS: atom_id res chain seq x y z
N MET A 1 -10.48 -11.07 -13.37
CA MET A 1 -9.62 -10.28 -12.44
C MET A 1 -8.81 -9.30 -13.28
N LYS A 2 -8.85 -8.01 -12.95
CA LYS A 2 -8.07 -6.98 -13.65
C LYS A 2 -6.57 -7.15 -13.37
N THR A 3 -5.74 -6.83 -14.33
CA THR A 3 -4.28 -6.80 -14.16
C THR A 3 -3.84 -5.61 -13.30
N LEU A 4 -2.65 -5.68 -12.73
CA LEU A 4 -2.10 -4.55 -11.96
C LEU A 4 -2.02 -3.28 -12.79
N GLN A 5 -1.72 -3.39 -14.08
CA GLN A 5 -1.69 -2.25 -15.02
C GLN A 5 -3.07 -1.60 -15.18
N GLU A 6 -4.13 -2.39 -15.30
CA GLU A 6 -5.51 -1.89 -15.43
C GLU A 6 -6.02 -1.23 -14.15
N LEU A 7 -5.52 -1.66 -13.00
CA LEU A 7 -5.85 -1.07 -11.70
C LEU A 7 -5.06 0.20 -11.42
N THR A 8 -3.82 0.29 -11.90
CA THR A 8 -2.93 1.43 -11.64
C THR A 8 -3.33 2.63 -12.49
N ARG A 9 -3.30 3.83 -11.93
CA ARG A 9 -3.51 5.09 -12.67
C ARG A 9 -2.52 5.16 -13.84
N PRO A 10 -2.98 5.53 -15.06
CA PRO A 10 -2.14 5.49 -16.26
C PRO A 10 -0.88 6.38 -16.20
N ASN A 11 -0.95 7.51 -15.51
CA ASN A 11 0.19 8.39 -15.30
C ASN A 11 1.23 7.77 -14.35
N ILE A 12 0.77 7.05 -13.31
CA ILE A 12 1.66 6.34 -12.38
C ILE A 12 2.31 5.15 -13.07
N TRP A 13 1.56 4.36 -13.84
CA TRP A 13 2.11 3.23 -14.59
C TRP A 13 3.23 3.63 -15.56
N LYS A 14 3.12 4.81 -16.16
CA LYS A 14 4.11 5.36 -17.11
C LYS A 14 5.25 6.10 -16.44
N LEU A 15 5.19 6.29 -15.12
CA LEU A 15 6.19 7.05 -14.39
C LEU A 15 7.57 6.37 -14.50
N LYS A 16 8.57 7.12 -14.88
CA LYS A 16 9.96 6.67 -14.80
C LYS A 16 10.48 6.99 -13.41
N PRO A 17 10.90 5.98 -12.63
CA PRO A 17 11.46 6.24 -11.32
C PRO A 17 12.73 7.08 -11.45
N TYR A 18 13.00 7.90 -10.44
CA TYR A 18 14.27 8.61 -10.34
C TYR A 18 15.41 7.57 -10.22
N SER A 19 16.45 7.76 -11.01
CA SER A 19 17.68 6.99 -10.94
C SER A 19 18.81 7.90 -10.43
N SER A 20 19.47 7.48 -9.36
CA SER A 20 20.66 8.17 -8.87
C SER A 20 21.89 7.76 -9.68
N ALA A 21 22.93 8.62 -9.67
CA ALA A 21 24.21 8.27 -10.32
C ALA A 21 24.78 6.94 -9.77
N ARG A 22 24.55 6.63 -8.50
CA ARG A 22 24.95 5.37 -7.86
C ARG A 22 24.24 4.15 -8.44
N ASP A 23 22.99 4.30 -8.89
CA ASP A 23 22.24 3.20 -9.50
C ASP A 23 22.84 2.76 -10.84
N GLU A 24 23.57 3.64 -11.52
CA GLU A 24 24.26 3.34 -12.79
C GLU A 24 25.50 2.46 -12.57
N TYR A 25 26.03 2.40 -11.35
CA TYR A 25 27.24 1.66 -11.00
C TYR A 25 26.97 0.41 -10.18
N LYS A 26 25.80 -0.18 -10.28
CA LYS A 26 25.43 -1.40 -9.54
C LYS A 26 26.42 -2.54 -9.85
N GLY A 27 26.93 -3.15 -8.78
CA GLY A 27 27.87 -4.27 -8.88
C GLY A 27 29.35 -3.88 -8.96
N VAL A 28 29.69 -2.60 -8.93
CA VAL A 28 31.08 -2.12 -8.88
C VAL A 28 31.42 -1.69 -7.47
N THR A 29 32.47 -2.29 -6.90
CA THR A 29 33.01 -1.86 -5.59
C THR A 29 33.94 -0.68 -5.82
N ALA A 30 33.51 0.50 -5.42
CA ALA A 30 34.32 1.70 -5.48
C ALA A 30 35.08 1.93 -4.16
N SER A 31 36.34 2.32 -4.25
CA SER A 31 37.14 2.76 -3.08
C SER A 31 36.91 4.22 -2.72
N VAL A 32 36.47 5.02 -3.71
CA VAL A 32 36.16 6.45 -3.56
C VAL A 32 34.83 6.74 -4.21
N PHE A 33 33.94 7.44 -3.52
CA PHE A 33 32.64 7.85 -4.01
C PHE A 33 32.64 9.37 -4.27
N LEU A 34 32.44 9.76 -5.53
CA LEU A 34 32.34 11.16 -5.99
C LEU A 34 31.04 11.39 -6.79
N ASP A 35 30.08 10.49 -6.62
CA ASP A 35 28.82 10.42 -7.37
C ASP A 35 27.70 11.25 -6.73
N ALA A 36 27.88 11.68 -5.49
CA ALA A 36 26.90 12.45 -4.75
C ALA A 36 27.54 13.46 -3.81
N ASN A 37 26.78 14.51 -3.43
CA ASN A 37 27.23 15.51 -2.47
C ASN A 37 27.04 15.00 -1.03
N GLU A 38 27.90 14.09 -0.61
CA GLU A 38 27.87 13.48 0.71
C GLU A 38 28.87 14.13 1.66
N ASN A 39 28.54 14.16 2.96
CA ASN A 39 29.46 14.60 3.99
C ASN A 39 30.61 13.58 4.15
N PRO A 40 31.88 13.94 4.00
CA PRO A 40 32.99 13.00 4.17
C PRO A 40 33.28 12.62 5.63
N TYR A 41 32.64 13.30 6.59
CA TYR A 41 32.81 13.09 8.03
C TYR A 41 31.63 12.33 8.64
N ASN A 42 31.76 11.94 9.90
CA ASN A 42 30.68 11.29 10.68
C ASN A 42 30.30 9.88 10.21
N LEU A 43 31.27 9.06 9.86
CA LEU A 43 31.03 7.62 9.65
C LEU A 43 30.36 6.99 10.89
N PRO A 44 29.45 6.03 10.72
CA PRO A 44 29.01 5.39 9.46
C PRO A 44 27.75 6.03 8.81
N HIS A 45 27.24 7.14 9.35
CA HIS A 45 25.93 7.71 8.97
C HIS A 45 26.02 8.88 7.98
N ASN A 46 27.15 9.00 7.27
CA ASN A 46 27.44 10.12 6.38
C ASN A 46 27.07 9.86 4.91
N ARG A 47 26.68 8.65 4.58
CA ARG A 47 26.30 8.26 3.23
C ARG A 47 24.78 8.27 3.03
N TYR A 48 24.32 8.57 1.81
CA TYR A 48 22.92 8.38 1.47
C TYR A 48 22.55 6.90 1.60
N PRO A 49 21.43 6.61 2.24
CA PRO A 49 20.93 5.23 2.31
C PRO A 49 20.51 4.72 0.92
N ASP A 50 20.48 3.41 0.77
CA ASP A 50 19.85 2.79 -0.40
C ASP A 50 18.34 3.15 -0.42
N PRO A 51 17.86 3.89 -1.44
CA PRO A 51 16.46 4.28 -1.52
C PRO A 51 15.51 3.10 -1.67
N MET A 52 16.01 1.95 -2.15
CA MET A 52 15.24 0.72 -2.30
C MET A 52 15.31 -0.19 -1.07
N GLN A 53 16.21 0.10 -0.12
CA GLN A 53 16.35 -0.60 1.18
C GLN A 53 16.55 -2.13 1.02
N TRP A 54 17.29 -2.56 0.01
CA TRP A 54 17.43 -3.98 -0.34
C TRP A 54 17.99 -4.85 0.78
N GLU A 55 18.97 -4.34 1.53
CA GLU A 55 19.55 -5.09 2.65
C GLU A 55 18.49 -5.40 3.71
N LEU A 56 17.73 -4.38 4.14
CA LEU A 56 16.67 -4.53 5.14
C LEU A 56 15.52 -5.40 4.62
N LYS A 57 15.10 -5.21 3.36
CA LYS A 57 14.07 -6.04 2.72
C LYS A 57 14.49 -7.51 2.63
N THR A 58 15.78 -7.77 2.36
CA THR A 58 16.32 -9.12 2.34
C THR A 58 16.23 -9.81 3.70
N GLU A 59 16.53 -9.11 4.78
CA GLU A 59 16.37 -9.67 6.13
C GLU A 59 14.90 -9.88 6.49
N LEU A 60 14.03 -8.92 6.18
CA LEU A 60 12.59 -9.06 6.40
C LEU A 60 11.96 -10.18 5.57
N SER A 61 12.45 -10.40 4.36
CA SER A 61 12.01 -11.50 3.49
C SER A 61 12.18 -12.86 4.16
N LYS A 62 13.28 -13.08 4.87
CA LYS A 62 13.53 -14.32 5.62
C LYS A 62 12.49 -14.54 6.72
N ILE A 63 12.09 -13.47 7.40
CA ILE A 63 11.13 -13.50 8.51
C ILE A 63 9.69 -13.65 7.98
N LYS A 64 9.33 -12.85 6.97
CA LYS A 64 7.97 -12.78 6.43
C LYS A 64 7.68 -13.85 5.38
N LYS A 65 8.70 -14.55 4.87
CA LYS A 65 8.62 -15.55 3.80
C LYS A 65 7.96 -14.99 2.52
N VAL A 66 8.27 -13.74 2.21
CA VAL A 66 7.81 -13.01 1.02
C VAL A 66 9.04 -12.48 0.29
N ALA A 67 9.05 -12.51 -1.03
CA ALA A 67 10.19 -11.99 -1.81
C ALA A 67 10.44 -10.50 -1.52
N PRO A 68 11.71 -10.03 -1.48
CA PRO A 68 12.05 -8.65 -1.14
C PRO A 68 11.33 -7.61 -2.03
N GLU A 69 11.08 -7.95 -3.28
CA GLU A 69 10.38 -7.12 -4.27
C GLU A 69 8.92 -6.86 -3.90
N HIS A 70 8.34 -7.70 -3.06
CA HIS A 70 6.97 -7.56 -2.56
C HIS A 70 6.90 -6.88 -1.20
N ILE A 71 8.01 -6.31 -0.73
CA ILE A 71 8.09 -5.60 0.55
C ILE A 71 8.23 -4.10 0.28
N PHE A 72 7.29 -3.33 0.79
CA PHE A 72 7.40 -1.87 0.91
C PHE A 72 7.69 -1.52 2.37
N LEU A 73 8.61 -0.58 2.61
CA LEU A 73 8.93 -0.08 3.95
C LEU A 73 8.62 1.41 3.99
N GLY A 74 7.73 1.78 4.90
CA GLY A 74 7.28 3.16 5.08
C GLY A 74 7.24 3.56 6.56
N ASN A 75 6.81 4.78 6.82
CA ASN A 75 6.63 5.33 8.17
C ASN A 75 5.23 4.94 8.70
N GLY A 76 5.11 3.71 9.18
CA GLY A 76 3.83 3.11 9.59
C GLY A 76 2.96 2.70 8.40
N SER A 77 1.76 2.18 8.71
CA SER A 77 0.78 1.81 7.68
C SER A 77 0.18 3.03 6.99
N ASP A 78 0.12 4.18 7.66
CA ASP A 78 -0.46 5.42 7.11
C ASP A 78 0.20 5.87 5.80
N GLU A 79 1.54 5.76 5.70
CA GLU A 79 2.24 6.08 4.45
C GLU A 79 1.88 5.09 3.33
N ALA A 80 1.78 3.80 3.65
CA ALA A 80 1.37 2.79 2.68
C ALA A 80 -0.08 3.00 2.23
N ILE A 81 -0.98 3.32 3.17
CA ILE A 81 -2.39 3.62 2.90
C ILE A 81 -2.50 4.82 1.94
N ASP A 82 -1.84 5.95 2.23
CA ASP A 82 -1.87 7.13 1.35
C ASP A 82 -1.31 6.82 -0.05
N LEU A 83 -0.22 6.06 -0.12
CA LEU A 83 0.39 5.68 -1.40
C LEU A 83 -0.50 4.79 -2.27
N VAL A 84 -1.30 3.87 -1.69
CA VAL A 84 -2.23 3.07 -2.50
C VAL A 84 -3.35 3.92 -3.07
N PHE A 85 -3.87 4.93 -2.35
CA PHE A 85 -4.79 5.90 -2.93
C PHE A 85 -4.18 6.61 -4.14
N ARG A 86 -2.97 7.14 -3.97
CA ARG A 86 -2.26 7.88 -5.04
C ARG A 86 -1.94 7.02 -6.26
N ALA A 87 -1.64 5.74 -6.04
CA ALA A 87 -1.26 4.82 -7.11
C ALA A 87 -2.47 4.31 -7.91
N PHE A 88 -3.60 4.07 -7.26
CA PHE A 88 -4.69 3.32 -7.85
C PHE A 88 -5.98 4.11 -8.06
N CYS A 89 -6.23 5.18 -7.29
CA CYS A 89 -7.47 5.94 -7.37
C CYS A 89 -7.29 7.26 -8.11
N GLU A 90 -8.06 7.47 -9.18
CA GLU A 90 -8.10 8.77 -9.88
C GLU A 90 -8.99 9.75 -9.09
N PRO A 91 -8.43 10.89 -8.63
CA PRO A 91 -9.15 11.88 -7.84
C PRO A 91 -10.44 12.37 -8.52
N GLY A 92 -11.54 12.43 -7.76
CA GLY A 92 -12.84 12.89 -8.26
C GLY A 92 -13.55 11.93 -9.22
N VAL A 93 -12.96 10.75 -9.48
CA VAL A 93 -13.50 9.75 -10.42
C VAL A 93 -13.74 8.42 -9.73
N ASP A 94 -12.72 7.90 -9.06
CA ASP A 94 -12.76 6.58 -8.43
C ASP A 94 -13.27 6.65 -6.99
N ASN A 95 -13.65 5.49 -6.46
CA ASN A 95 -14.09 5.34 -5.09
C ASN A 95 -13.42 4.15 -4.41
N VAL A 96 -13.56 4.14 -3.09
CA VAL A 96 -13.13 3.04 -2.23
C VAL A 96 -14.25 2.65 -1.29
N VAL A 97 -14.25 1.40 -0.86
CA VAL A 97 -15.20 0.86 0.12
C VAL A 97 -14.44 0.43 1.38
N ALA A 98 -15.02 0.67 2.54
CA ALA A 98 -14.46 0.20 3.80
C ALA A 98 -15.57 -0.23 4.76
N ILE A 99 -15.23 -1.11 5.69
CA ILE A 99 -16.09 -1.43 6.82
C ILE A 99 -16.22 -0.22 7.75
N ASP A 100 -17.32 -0.13 8.51
CA ASP A 100 -17.55 0.95 9.49
C ASP A 100 -18.25 0.38 10.74
N PRO A 101 -17.75 0.65 11.98
CA PRO A 101 -16.60 1.47 12.30
C PRO A 101 -15.26 0.76 12.01
N THR A 102 -14.26 1.54 11.58
CA THR A 102 -12.89 1.07 11.33
C THR A 102 -11.86 2.20 11.51
N TYR A 103 -10.61 1.94 11.18
CA TYR A 103 -9.51 2.90 11.32
C TYR A 103 -9.74 4.18 10.52
N GLY A 104 -9.73 5.32 11.22
CA GLY A 104 -10.14 6.61 10.66
C GLY A 104 -9.25 7.15 9.56
N MET A 105 -7.99 6.71 9.46
CA MET A 105 -7.04 7.18 8.44
C MET A 105 -7.45 6.81 7.02
N TYR A 106 -8.23 5.75 6.82
CA TYR A 106 -8.73 5.43 5.48
C TYR A 106 -9.59 6.55 4.90
N GLN A 107 -10.50 7.10 5.71
CA GLN A 107 -11.30 8.25 5.30
C GLN A 107 -10.45 9.50 5.12
N VAL A 108 -9.52 9.79 6.05
CA VAL A 108 -8.62 10.94 5.93
C VAL A 108 -7.82 10.88 4.61
N CYS A 109 -7.25 9.73 4.28
CA CYS A 109 -6.52 9.56 3.03
C CYS A 109 -7.42 9.69 1.80
N ALA A 110 -8.66 9.17 1.85
CA ALA A 110 -9.63 9.36 0.78
C ALA A 110 -9.96 10.84 0.56
N ASP A 111 -10.24 11.58 1.63
CA ASP A 111 -10.59 13.01 1.59
C ASP A 111 -9.42 13.84 1.03
N VAL A 112 -8.18 13.59 1.52
CA VAL A 112 -6.96 14.28 1.03
C VAL A 112 -6.72 14.03 -0.45
N ASN A 113 -7.01 12.81 -0.93
CA ASN A 113 -6.83 12.43 -2.33
C ASN A 113 -8.07 12.72 -3.20
N ASN A 114 -9.12 13.34 -2.65
CA ASN A 114 -10.39 13.60 -3.35
C ASN A 114 -11.00 12.34 -3.98
N VAL A 115 -11.06 11.24 -3.20
CA VAL A 115 -11.62 9.95 -3.58
C VAL A 115 -12.89 9.70 -2.77
N GLU A 116 -13.97 9.28 -3.41
CA GLU A 116 -15.21 8.95 -2.71
C GLU A 116 -14.98 7.76 -1.76
N TYR A 117 -15.39 7.94 -0.49
CA TYR A 117 -15.26 6.93 0.56
C TYR A 117 -16.62 6.37 0.94
N ARG A 118 -16.87 5.10 0.65
CA ARG A 118 -18.13 4.40 0.93
C ARG A 118 -18.00 3.52 2.16
N LYS A 119 -18.92 3.67 3.09
CA LYS A 119 -18.96 2.93 4.36
C LYS A 119 -19.97 1.81 4.30
N VAL A 120 -19.58 0.63 4.77
CA VAL A 120 -20.46 -0.53 4.96
C VAL A 120 -20.44 -0.92 6.42
N LEU A 121 -21.60 -0.79 7.07
CA LEU A 121 -21.71 -1.07 8.49
C LEU A 121 -21.45 -2.54 8.80
N LEU A 122 -20.65 -2.76 9.85
CA LEU A 122 -20.51 -4.07 10.49
C LEU A 122 -21.83 -4.50 11.13
N ASP A 123 -21.99 -5.79 11.38
CA ASP A 123 -23.14 -6.33 12.10
C ASP A 123 -23.02 -6.13 13.63
N GLU A 124 -23.97 -6.66 14.38
CA GLU A 124 -24.02 -6.58 15.85
C GLU A 124 -22.86 -7.31 16.54
N HIS A 125 -22.14 -8.19 15.83
CA HIS A 125 -20.94 -8.90 16.28
C HIS A 125 -19.66 -8.29 15.73
N PHE A 126 -19.74 -7.09 15.15
CA PHE A 126 -18.64 -6.40 14.47
C PHE A 126 -18.00 -7.21 13.36
N GLN A 127 -18.80 -8.04 12.65
CA GLN A 127 -18.37 -8.77 11.48
C GLN A 127 -18.89 -8.10 10.19
N PHE A 128 -18.14 -8.24 9.12
CA PHE A 128 -18.59 -7.78 7.79
C PHE A 128 -19.15 -8.94 6.98
N SER A 129 -19.91 -8.59 5.95
CA SER A 129 -20.33 -9.51 4.88
C SER A 129 -19.68 -9.11 3.58
N ALA A 130 -19.00 -10.05 2.92
CA ALA A 130 -18.42 -9.84 1.60
C ALA A 130 -19.47 -9.40 0.58
N ASP A 131 -20.68 -9.96 0.64
CA ASP A 131 -21.78 -9.59 -0.26
C ASP A 131 -22.19 -8.11 -0.11
N LYS A 132 -22.20 -7.59 1.14
CA LYS A 132 -22.51 -6.17 1.36
C LYS A 132 -21.41 -5.25 0.84
N LEU A 133 -20.13 -5.62 0.99
CA LEU A 133 -19.02 -4.86 0.45
C LEU A 133 -19.03 -4.87 -1.08
N LEU A 134 -19.27 -6.04 -1.68
CA LEU A 134 -19.39 -6.19 -3.13
C LEU A 134 -20.58 -5.40 -3.69
N ALA A 135 -21.72 -5.38 -2.99
CA ALA A 135 -22.89 -4.61 -3.38
C ALA A 135 -22.68 -3.08 -3.28
N ALA A 136 -21.78 -2.62 -2.41
CA ALA A 136 -21.39 -1.22 -2.30
C ALA A 136 -20.32 -0.81 -3.32
N ALA A 137 -19.65 -1.78 -3.94
CA ALA A 137 -18.65 -1.57 -4.97
C ALA A 137 -19.28 -1.42 -6.35
N ASP A 138 -18.63 -0.68 -7.23
CA ASP A 138 -18.98 -0.53 -8.63
C ASP A 138 -17.72 -0.60 -9.53
N GLU A 139 -17.89 -0.31 -10.82
CA GLU A 139 -16.79 -0.35 -11.79
C GLU A 139 -15.65 0.63 -11.51
N ARG A 140 -15.92 1.68 -10.70
CA ARG A 140 -14.96 2.71 -10.26
C ARG A 140 -14.34 2.40 -8.91
N THR A 141 -14.79 1.34 -8.24
CA THR A 141 -14.21 0.94 -6.96
C THR A 141 -12.84 0.31 -7.18
N LYS A 142 -11.80 0.94 -6.67
CA LYS A 142 -10.40 0.48 -6.82
C LYS A 142 -9.91 -0.30 -5.61
N LEU A 143 -10.30 0.12 -4.40
CA LEU A 143 -9.80 -0.43 -3.16
C LEU A 143 -10.95 -0.82 -2.23
N ILE A 144 -10.78 -1.93 -1.52
CA ILE A 144 -11.60 -2.26 -0.35
C ILE A 144 -10.66 -2.37 0.85
N PHE A 145 -10.95 -1.61 1.91
CA PHE A 145 -10.16 -1.62 3.15
C PHE A 145 -10.81 -2.49 4.21
N LEU A 146 -10.02 -3.38 4.79
CA LEU A 146 -10.34 -4.23 5.93
C LEU A 146 -9.26 -4.07 6.99
N CYS A 147 -9.66 -3.83 8.24
CA CYS A 147 -8.76 -3.78 9.38
C CYS A 147 -8.94 -5.04 10.22
N SER A 148 -7.87 -5.83 10.44
CA SER A 148 -7.96 -7.06 11.24
C SER A 148 -6.64 -7.37 11.96
N PRO A 149 -6.62 -7.29 13.29
CA PRO A 149 -7.72 -6.97 14.21
C PRO A 149 -8.30 -5.57 13.97
N ASN A 150 -9.64 -5.43 13.98
CA ASN A 150 -10.25 -4.15 13.65
C ASN A 150 -10.06 -3.10 14.76
N ASN A 151 -9.73 -1.89 14.37
CA ASN A 151 -9.69 -0.73 15.25
C ASN A 151 -10.94 0.15 14.99
N PRO A 152 -11.83 0.42 15.97
CA PRO A 152 -11.61 0.27 17.43
C PRO A 152 -12.21 -1.00 18.06
N THR A 153 -12.82 -1.90 17.31
CA THR A 153 -13.63 -3.00 17.88
C THR A 153 -12.79 -4.15 18.46
N GLY A 154 -11.53 -4.28 18.02
CA GLY A 154 -10.55 -5.21 18.59
C GLY A 154 -10.73 -6.69 18.19
N ASN A 155 -11.69 -7.00 17.35
CA ASN A 155 -11.94 -8.36 16.88
C ASN A 155 -11.26 -8.66 15.55
N ASP A 156 -10.94 -9.92 15.34
CA ASP A 156 -10.53 -10.41 14.02
C ASP A 156 -11.74 -10.55 13.09
N LEU A 157 -11.52 -10.28 11.83
CA LEU A 157 -12.52 -10.48 10.79
C LEU A 157 -12.56 -11.94 10.33
N LEU A 158 -13.74 -12.42 9.93
CA LEU A 158 -13.92 -13.78 9.47
C LEU A 158 -13.13 -14.05 8.18
N ARG A 159 -12.21 -14.99 8.26
CA ARG A 159 -11.33 -15.36 7.15
C ARG A 159 -12.10 -15.83 5.91
N SER A 160 -13.21 -16.56 6.10
CA SER A 160 -14.05 -17.01 4.98
C SER A 160 -14.62 -15.86 4.16
N GLU A 161 -15.01 -14.76 4.83
CA GLU A 161 -15.51 -13.55 4.17
C GLU A 161 -14.40 -12.81 3.43
N ILE A 162 -13.19 -12.73 4.03
CA ILE A 162 -12.01 -12.17 3.37
C ILE A 162 -11.66 -12.97 2.11
N GLU A 163 -11.62 -14.31 2.20
CA GLU A 163 -11.33 -15.17 1.07
C GLU A 163 -12.39 -15.09 -0.03
N LYS A 164 -13.67 -14.91 0.32
CA LYS A 164 -14.74 -14.67 -0.65
C LYS A 164 -14.52 -13.35 -1.38
N LEU A 165 -14.26 -12.28 -0.64
CA LEU A 165 -13.99 -10.96 -1.20
C LEU A 165 -12.80 -10.99 -2.16
N LEU A 166 -11.69 -11.64 -1.79
CA LEU A 166 -10.50 -11.81 -2.63
C LEU A 166 -10.79 -12.57 -3.94
N ARG A 167 -11.77 -13.46 -3.97
CA ARG A 167 -12.16 -14.19 -5.19
C ARG A 167 -13.08 -13.39 -6.10
N GLU A 168 -13.93 -12.54 -5.54
CA GLU A 168 -15.05 -11.94 -6.27
C GLU A 168 -14.83 -10.45 -6.61
N PHE A 169 -14.01 -9.75 -5.84
CA PHE A 169 -13.70 -8.35 -6.11
C PHE A 169 -12.61 -8.23 -7.19
N GLU A 170 -12.83 -7.36 -8.16
CA GLU A 170 -11.90 -7.12 -9.27
C GLU A 170 -10.87 -6.02 -9.02
N GLY A 171 -10.89 -5.38 -7.86
CA GLY A 171 -9.92 -4.38 -7.41
C GLY A 171 -8.91 -4.95 -6.42
N LEU A 172 -8.32 -4.09 -5.59
CA LEU A 172 -7.37 -4.47 -4.54
C LEU A 172 -8.05 -4.50 -3.17
N VAL A 173 -7.85 -5.58 -2.43
CA VAL A 173 -8.22 -5.68 -1.03
C VAL A 173 -7.01 -5.35 -0.18
N ILE A 174 -7.13 -4.32 0.65
CA ILE A 174 -6.11 -3.89 1.60
C ILE A 174 -6.50 -4.47 2.97
N LEU A 175 -5.69 -5.36 3.48
CA LEU A 175 -5.82 -5.92 4.82
C LEU A 175 -4.77 -5.27 5.72
N ASP A 176 -5.18 -4.44 6.68
CA ASP A 176 -4.36 -3.67 7.60
C ASP A 176 -4.38 -4.26 9.01
#